data_778a26173288d8a6d91ddb3b1efddb73
#
_entry.id   778a26173288d8a6d91ddb3b1efddb73
#
_cell.length_a   1.000
_cell.length_b   1.000
_cell.length_c   1.000
_cell.angle_alpha   90.00
_cell.angle_beta   90.00
_cell.angle_gamma   90.00
#
_symmetry.space_group_name_H-M   'P 1'
#
loop_
_entity.id
_entity.type
_entity.pdbx_description
1 polymer ?
#
loop_
_entity_poly.entity_id
_entity_poly.type
_entity_poly.pdbx_seq_one_letter_code
_entity_poly.pdbx_strand_id
1 'polypeptide(L)'
;AAIEKLQKLGCEIQEIHLPHTAYAVGCYYIIATAEASSNLARYDGVRYTKRSDTAGTLQEMYRKTRDEGFGAECKRRIMLGTYVLSSGYYDAYYLKAQRVRALVAQDYARAFAQVDAIVGPVSPFPAFKLGEKVDDPNAMYLSDIYTVTGDLAGIPCMSVPAGKTAEGLPVGLQVLANHFNETTMFRVADAFEREPLLSGRTEVRLAG
;
A
#
# COMPACT_ATOMS: atom_id res chain seq x y z
N ALA A 1 -22.79 6.62 -5.94
CA ALA A 1 -23.35 5.96 -4.74
C ALA A 1 -22.60 6.39 -3.47
N ALA A 2 -21.26 6.12 -3.28
CA ALA A 2 -20.55 6.45 -2.04
C ALA A 2 -20.51 7.96 -1.76
N ILE A 3 -20.18 8.78 -2.76
CA ILE A 3 -20.19 10.25 -2.65
C ILE A 3 -21.59 10.79 -2.31
N GLU A 4 -22.62 10.31 -2.98
CA GLU A 4 -24.03 10.71 -2.69
C GLU A 4 -24.45 10.34 -1.28
N LYS A 5 -23.95 9.22 -0.75
CA LYS A 5 -24.20 8.84 0.64
C LYS A 5 -23.53 9.79 1.61
N LEU A 6 -22.27 10.15 1.38
CA LEU A 6 -21.57 11.14 2.20
C LEU A 6 -22.28 12.50 2.19
N GLN A 7 -22.78 12.94 1.03
CA GLN A 7 -23.59 14.16 0.93
C GLN A 7 -24.89 14.08 1.76
N LYS A 8 -25.59 12.94 1.72
CA LYS A 8 -26.79 12.72 2.56
C LYS A 8 -26.48 12.70 4.06
N LEU A 9 -25.28 12.30 4.43
CA LEU A 9 -24.79 12.33 5.81
C LEU A 9 -24.32 13.74 6.24
N GLY A 10 -24.46 14.75 5.37
CA GLY A 10 -24.14 16.15 5.66
C GLY A 10 -22.71 16.56 5.33
N CYS A 11 -21.97 15.73 4.59
CA CYS A 11 -20.63 16.12 4.12
C CYS A 11 -20.74 17.06 2.92
N GLU A 12 -19.96 18.13 2.94
CA GLU A 12 -19.71 18.97 1.77
C GLU A 12 -18.63 18.29 0.91
N ILE A 13 -18.88 18.12 -0.38
CA ILE A 13 -17.97 17.42 -1.31
C ILE A 13 -17.26 18.45 -2.17
N GLN A 14 -15.92 18.40 -2.10
CA GLN A 14 -15.01 19.20 -2.91
C GLN A 14 -14.08 18.29 -3.72
N GLU A 15 -13.92 18.60 -5.00
CA GLU A 15 -12.93 17.91 -5.84
C GLU A 15 -11.53 18.47 -5.55
N ILE A 16 -10.57 17.55 -5.41
CA ILE A 16 -9.15 17.88 -5.19
C ILE A 16 -8.27 17.25 -6.26
N HIS A 17 -7.07 17.80 -6.46
CA HIS A 17 -6.08 17.28 -7.38
C HIS A 17 -4.79 16.90 -6.65
N LEU A 18 -4.28 15.70 -6.96
CA LEU A 18 -3.01 15.16 -6.46
C LEU A 18 -2.09 14.88 -7.66
N PRO A 19 -1.45 15.91 -8.25
CA PRO A 19 -0.78 15.81 -9.55
C PRO A 19 0.41 14.85 -9.58
N HIS A 20 1.05 14.56 -8.44
CA HIS A 20 2.21 13.67 -8.38
C HIS A 20 1.84 12.19 -8.20
N THR A 21 0.55 11.82 -8.13
CA THR A 21 0.08 10.43 -8.04
C THR A 21 0.63 9.56 -9.17
N ALA A 22 0.78 10.10 -10.39
CA ALA A 22 1.32 9.37 -11.53
C ALA A 22 2.73 8.80 -11.32
N TYR A 23 3.51 9.37 -10.40
CA TYR A 23 4.87 8.93 -10.07
C TYR A 23 4.94 8.02 -8.85
N ALA A 24 3.82 7.83 -8.14
CA ALA A 24 3.80 7.21 -6.83
C ALA A 24 4.25 5.74 -6.85
N VAL A 25 3.77 4.95 -7.81
CA VAL A 25 4.12 3.52 -7.91
C VAL A 25 5.63 3.34 -8.09
N GLY A 26 6.24 4.04 -9.05
CA GLY A 26 7.69 3.98 -9.27
C GLY A 26 8.49 4.48 -8.06
N CYS A 27 8.05 5.57 -7.43
CA CYS A 27 8.64 6.11 -6.21
C CYS A 27 8.59 5.10 -5.06
N TYR A 28 7.44 4.48 -4.83
CA TYR A 28 7.23 3.47 -3.80
C TYR A 28 8.17 2.27 -3.99
N TYR A 29 8.25 1.72 -5.20
CA TYR A 29 9.10 0.55 -5.44
C TYR A 29 10.58 0.82 -5.22
N ILE A 30 11.05 2.01 -5.50
CA ILE A 30 12.44 2.39 -5.19
C ILE A 30 12.65 2.50 -3.68
N ILE A 31 11.80 3.22 -2.97
CA ILE A 31 11.96 3.47 -1.54
C ILE A 31 11.69 2.20 -0.73
N ALA A 32 10.59 1.50 -0.99
CA ALA A 32 10.22 0.30 -0.25
C ALA A 32 11.24 -0.84 -0.42
N THR A 33 11.78 -1.02 -1.62
CA THR A 33 12.82 -2.04 -1.84
C THR A 33 14.14 -1.66 -1.17
N ALA A 34 14.53 -0.38 -1.20
CA ALA A 34 15.71 0.13 -0.49
C ALA A 34 15.59 -0.11 1.02
N GLU A 35 14.45 0.25 1.62
CA GLU A 35 14.19 0.01 3.04
C GLU A 35 14.10 -1.49 3.36
N ALA A 36 13.43 -2.28 2.53
CA ALA A 36 13.34 -3.74 2.70
C ALA A 36 14.73 -4.40 2.72
N SER A 37 15.62 -4.05 1.79
CA SER A 37 16.98 -4.61 1.75
C SER A 37 17.76 -4.30 3.02
N SER A 38 17.65 -3.07 3.52
CA SER A 38 18.31 -2.63 4.74
C SER A 38 17.71 -3.28 6.00
N ASN A 39 16.39 -3.27 6.12
CA ASN A 39 15.68 -3.79 7.29
C ASN A 39 15.76 -5.31 7.40
N LEU A 40 15.63 -6.03 6.29
CA LEU A 40 15.69 -7.50 6.26
C LEU A 40 17.12 -8.05 6.35
N ALA A 41 18.15 -7.21 6.23
CA ALA A 41 19.55 -7.63 6.43
C ALA A 41 19.80 -8.22 7.82
N ARG A 42 19.06 -7.78 8.84
CA ARG A 42 19.16 -8.26 10.22
C ARG A 42 18.48 -9.61 10.48
N TYR A 43 17.59 -10.06 9.59
CA TYR A 43 16.86 -11.32 9.76
C TYR A 43 17.65 -12.47 9.13
N ASP A 44 18.41 -13.17 9.96
CA ASP A 44 19.27 -14.30 9.55
C ASP A 44 18.59 -15.68 9.69
N GLY A 45 17.53 -15.79 10.50
CA GLY A 45 16.80 -17.03 10.75
C GLY A 45 17.54 -18.09 11.57
N VAL A 46 18.77 -17.81 12.00
CA VAL A 46 19.65 -18.80 12.62
C VAL A 46 19.21 -19.17 14.03
N ARG A 47 18.75 -18.19 14.79
CA ARG A 47 18.34 -18.37 16.20
C ARG A 47 16.82 -18.40 16.36
N TYR A 48 16.12 -17.63 15.58
CA TYR A 48 14.67 -17.54 15.57
C TYR A 48 14.16 -17.98 14.20
N THR A 49 13.13 -18.78 14.16
CA THR A 49 12.56 -19.41 12.96
C THR A 49 13.32 -20.68 12.50
N LYS A 50 13.06 -21.14 11.29
CA LYS A 50 13.63 -22.35 10.72
C LYS A 50 15.05 -22.07 10.21
N ARG A 51 16.05 -22.69 10.85
CA ARG A 51 17.42 -22.73 10.36
C ARG A 51 17.61 -23.87 9.35
N SER A 52 18.42 -23.69 8.32
CA SER A 52 18.78 -24.74 7.38
C SER A 52 19.61 -25.85 8.07
N ASP A 53 19.19 -27.10 7.86
CA ASP A 53 19.84 -28.28 8.43
C ASP A 53 20.90 -28.87 7.48
N THR A 54 21.05 -28.32 6.26
CA THR A 54 21.91 -28.86 5.20
C THR A 54 23.24 -28.16 5.03
N ALA A 55 23.61 -27.25 5.95
CA ALA A 55 24.84 -26.44 5.84
C ALA A 55 26.05 -27.16 6.44
N GLY A 56 27.16 -27.18 5.71
CA GLY A 56 28.45 -27.73 6.19
C GLY A 56 29.34 -26.71 6.89
N THR A 57 29.18 -25.41 6.59
CA THR A 57 29.94 -24.32 7.18
C THR A 57 29.04 -23.24 7.76
N LEU A 58 29.58 -22.39 8.64
CA LEU A 58 28.85 -21.26 9.22
C LEU A 58 28.32 -20.32 8.13
N GLN A 59 29.12 -20.01 7.13
CA GLN A 59 28.71 -19.12 6.06
C GLN A 59 27.62 -19.73 5.19
N GLU A 60 27.69 -21.03 4.90
CA GLU A 60 26.63 -21.75 4.20
C GLU A 60 25.33 -21.79 5.01
N MET A 61 25.42 -21.94 6.32
CA MET A 61 24.26 -21.92 7.20
C MET A 61 23.48 -20.60 7.07
N TYR A 62 24.14 -19.46 7.14
CA TYR A 62 23.49 -18.15 6.94
C TYR A 62 22.90 -18.01 5.54
N ARG A 63 23.65 -18.36 4.51
CA ARG A 63 23.19 -18.25 3.12
C ARG A 63 21.97 -19.14 2.85
N LYS A 64 22.03 -20.41 3.20
CA LYS A 64 20.95 -21.38 2.98
C LYS A 64 19.71 -21.02 3.81
N THR A 65 19.89 -20.67 5.09
CA THR A 65 18.79 -20.28 5.95
C THR A 65 18.01 -19.10 5.36
N ARG A 66 18.70 -18.07 4.87
CA ARG A 66 18.05 -16.92 4.23
C ARG A 66 17.43 -17.29 2.88
N ASP A 67 18.10 -18.12 2.10
CA ASP A 67 17.59 -18.59 0.79
C ASP A 67 16.31 -19.43 0.94
N GLU A 68 16.28 -20.34 1.89
CA GLU A 68 15.11 -21.16 2.17
C GLU A 68 13.98 -20.37 2.87
N GLY A 69 14.34 -19.39 3.72
CA GLY A 69 13.41 -18.62 4.53
C GLY A 69 12.71 -17.48 3.80
N PHE A 70 13.36 -16.84 2.83
CA PHE A 70 12.75 -15.75 2.06
C PHE A 70 12.12 -16.26 0.76
N GLY A 71 10.85 -15.94 0.55
CA GLY A 71 10.15 -16.24 -0.71
C GLY A 71 10.73 -15.44 -1.90
N ALA A 72 10.36 -15.85 -3.11
CA ALA A 72 10.90 -15.28 -4.36
C ALA A 72 10.73 -13.76 -4.47
N GLU A 73 9.54 -13.24 -4.15
CA GLU A 73 9.27 -11.79 -4.20
C GLU A 73 10.10 -11.01 -3.17
N CYS A 74 10.24 -11.54 -1.96
CA CYS A 74 11.06 -10.92 -0.93
C CYS A 74 12.53 -10.83 -1.36
N LYS A 75 13.08 -11.92 -1.93
CA LYS A 75 14.43 -11.94 -2.50
C LYS A 75 14.60 -10.92 -3.62
N ARG A 76 13.63 -10.80 -4.52
CA ARG A 76 13.62 -9.81 -5.59
C ARG A 76 13.71 -8.39 -5.02
N ARG A 77 12.89 -8.05 -4.02
CA ARG A 77 12.90 -6.74 -3.36
C ARG A 77 14.22 -6.44 -2.66
N ILE A 78 14.81 -7.43 -1.97
CA ILE A 78 16.13 -7.29 -1.34
C ILE A 78 17.21 -6.99 -2.40
N MET A 79 17.21 -7.70 -3.52
CA MET A 79 18.19 -7.49 -4.61
C MET A 79 18.03 -6.11 -5.25
N LEU A 80 16.79 -5.71 -5.58
CA LEU A 80 16.51 -4.39 -6.13
C LEU A 80 16.92 -3.27 -5.18
N GLY A 81 16.59 -3.40 -3.90
CA GLY A 81 16.97 -2.40 -2.89
C GLY A 81 18.48 -2.29 -2.70
N THR A 82 19.19 -3.42 -2.71
CA THR A 82 20.66 -3.44 -2.65
C THR A 82 21.25 -2.72 -3.87
N TYR A 83 20.69 -2.92 -5.06
CA TYR A 83 21.12 -2.22 -6.27
C TYR A 83 20.87 -0.70 -6.16
N VAL A 84 19.66 -0.31 -5.76
CA VAL A 84 19.28 1.10 -5.61
C VAL A 84 20.15 1.86 -4.60
N LEU A 85 20.58 1.18 -3.53
CA LEU A 85 21.44 1.76 -2.50
C LEU A 85 22.94 1.67 -2.82
N SER A 86 23.33 1.03 -3.91
CA SER A 86 24.73 0.88 -4.27
C SER A 86 25.36 2.18 -4.77
N SER A 87 26.69 2.28 -4.66
CA SER A 87 27.46 3.43 -5.14
C SER A 87 27.20 3.71 -6.62
N GLY A 88 26.94 4.97 -6.96
CA GLY A 88 26.61 5.43 -8.31
C GLY A 88 25.11 5.38 -8.65
N TYR A 89 24.29 4.62 -7.93
CA TYR A 89 22.85 4.55 -8.15
C TYR A 89 22.02 5.24 -7.06
N TYR A 90 22.60 5.42 -5.88
CA TYR A 90 21.93 6.06 -4.74
C TYR A 90 21.36 7.44 -5.08
N ASP A 91 22.16 8.31 -5.67
CA ASP A 91 21.73 9.67 -6.03
C ASP A 91 20.73 9.66 -7.18
N ALA A 92 20.96 8.81 -8.18
CA ALA A 92 20.14 8.73 -9.38
C ALA A 92 18.74 8.16 -9.12
N TYR A 93 18.62 7.22 -8.18
CA TYR A 93 17.36 6.55 -7.88
C TYR A 93 16.80 6.90 -6.51
N TYR A 94 17.53 6.61 -5.41
CA TYR A 94 16.98 6.75 -4.07
C TYR A 94 16.72 8.22 -3.70
N LEU A 95 17.69 9.10 -3.87
CA LEU A 95 17.50 10.53 -3.59
C LEU A 95 16.44 11.16 -4.50
N LYS A 96 16.39 10.77 -5.76
CA LYS A 96 15.34 11.22 -6.68
C LYS A 96 13.95 10.77 -6.22
N ALA A 97 13.80 9.51 -5.79
CA ALA A 97 12.56 9.00 -5.25
C ALA A 97 12.15 9.73 -3.96
N GLN A 98 13.08 10.04 -3.07
CA GLN A 98 12.81 10.85 -1.87
C GLN A 98 12.29 12.26 -2.19
N ARG A 99 12.81 12.88 -3.24
CA ARG A 99 12.29 14.18 -3.72
C ARG A 99 10.87 14.06 -4.27
N VAL A 100 10.59 13.01 -5.04
CA VAL A 100 9.21 12.71 -5.53
C VAL A 100 8.27 12.43 -4.37
N ARG A 101 8.70 11.65 -3.37
CA ARG A 101 7.93 11.43 -2.14
C ARG A 101 7.55 12.74 -1.46
N ALA A 102 8.48 13.68 -1.36
CA ALA A 102 8.20 14.99 -0.78
C ALA A 102 7.14 15.78 -1.57
N LEU A 103 7.12 15.66 -2.90
CA LEU A 103 6.09 16.28 -3.75
C LEU A 103 4.72 15.62 -3.54
N VAL A 104 4.66 14.30 -3.43
CA VAL A 104 3.42 13.58 -3.09
C VAL A 104 2.89 14.02 -1.73
N ALA A 105 3.75 14.11 -0.70
CA ALA A 105 3.35 14.60 0.62
C ALA A 105 2.83 16.05 0.58
N GLN A 106 3.44 16.91 -0.25
CA GLN A 106 2.97 18.28 -0.43
C GLN A 106 1.59 18.38 -1.11
N ASP A 107 1.26 17.44 -2.04
CA ASP A 107 -0.07 17.40 -2.64
C ASP A 107 -1.13 17.17 -1.57
N TYR A 108 -0.91 16.19 -0.69
CA TYR A 108 -1.81 15.93 0.44
C TYR A 108 -1.89 17.09 1.43
N ALA A 109 -0.76 17.71 1.78
CA ALA A 109 -0.74 18.86 2.67
C ALA A 109 -1.56 20.04 2.11
N ARG A 110 -1.48 20.29 0.80
CA ARG A 110 -2.31 21.31 0.13
C ARG A 110 -3.79 20.94 0.11
N ALA A 111 -4.11 19.68 -0.13
CA ALA A 111 -5.48 19.20 -0.11
C ALA A 111 -6.10 19.32 1.30
N PHE A 112 -5.40 18.88 2.34
CA PHE A 112 -5.86 18.98 3.74
C PHE A 112 -5.90 20.43 4.31
N ALA A 113 -5.36 21.40 3.60
CA ALA A 113 -5.62 22.80 3.91
C ALA A 113 -7.04 23.26 3.49
N GLN A 114 -7.75 22.46 2.69
CA GLN A 114 -9.05 22.78 2.12
C GLN A 114 -10.15 21.80 2.55
N VAL A 115 -9.81 20.57 2.95
CA VAL A 115 -10.75 19.52 3.32
C VAL A 115 -10.32 18.80 4.60
N ASP A 116 -11.28 18.26 5.35
CA ASP A 116 -11.02 17.53 6.61
C ASP A 116 -10.62 16.08 6.39
N ALA A 117 -11.15 15.46 5.32
CA ALA A 117 -10.84 14.10 4.92
C ALA A 117 -10.86 13.97 3.39
N ILE A 118 -10.13 12.99 2.87
CA ILE A 118 -10.12 12.66 1.45
C ILE A 118 -10.71 11.27 1.29
N VAL A 119 -11.55 11.08 0.29
CA VAL A 119 -12.14 9.78 -0.04
C VAL A 119 -11.90 9.43 -1.49
N GLY A 120 -11.72 8.13 -1.75
CA GLY A 120 -11.48 7.61 -3.10
C GLY A 120 -11.66 6.10 -3.18
N PRO A 121 -11.48 5.51 -4.36
CA PRO A 121 -11.44 4.06 -4.48
C PRO A 121 -10.16 3.50 -3.86
N VAL A 122 -10.22 2.29 -3.29
CA VAL A 122 -9.03 1.60 -2.76
C VAL A 122 -8.15 1.06 -3.88
N SER A 123 -8.78 0.55 -4.95
CA SER A 123 -8.11 -0.03 -6.11
C SER A 123 -8.83 0.42 -7.39
N PRO A 124 -8.12 0.52 -8.53
CA PRO A 124 -8.73 0.93 -9.80
C PRO A 124 -9.68 -0.11 -10.41
N PHE A 125 -9.66 -1.34 -9.89
CA PHE A 125 -10.51 -2.44 -10.37
C PHE A 125 -10.90 -3.37 -9.20
N PRO A 126 -11.99 -4.16 -9.34
CA PRO A 126 -12.39 -5.15 -8.35
C PRO A 126 -11.41 -6.34 -8.33
N ALA A 127 -11.65 -7.31 -7.43
CA ALA A 127 -10.84 -8.52 -7.35
C ALA A 127 -10.77 -9.24 -8.71
N PHE A 128 -9.58 -9.66 -9.10
CA PHE A 128 -9.32 -10.45 -10.31
C PHE A 128 -9.24 -11.95 -9.97
N LYS A 129 -9.30 -12.82 -10.98
CA LYS A 129 -9.24 -14.26 -10.80
C LYS A 129 -7.86 -14.72 -10.31
N LEU A 130 -7.84 -15.80 -9.55
CA LEU A 130 -6.57 -16.43 -9.14
C LEU A 130 -5.73 -16.79 -10.38
N GLY A 131 -4.47 -16.36 -10.39
CA GLY A 131 -3.54 -16.58 -11.50
C GLY A 131 -3.63 -15.58 -12.66
N GLU A 132 -4.61 -14.67 -12.70
CA GLU A 132 -4.82 -13.78 -13.85
C GLU A 132 -3.68 -12.75 -14.07
N LYS A 133 -2.97 -12.34 -13.01
CA LYS A 133 -1.93 -11.32 -13.09
C LYS A 133 -0.54 -11.81 -12.70
N VAL A 134 -0.32 -13.11 -12.70
CA VAL A 134 0.95 -13.71 -12.26
C VAL A 134 2.10 -13.39 -13.22
N ASP A 135 1.79 -13.24 -14.52
CA ASP A 135 2.79 -13.06 -15.57
C ASP A 135 3.09 -11.58 -15.88
N ASP A 136 2.31 -10.64 -15.30
CA ASP A 136 2.54 -9.19 -15.48
C ASP A 136 2.68 -8.48 -14.11
N PRO A 137 3.91 -8.33 -13.60
CA PRO A 137 4.16 -7.61 -12.36
C PRO A 137 3.66 -6.15 -12.39
N ASN A 138 3.70 -5.47 -13.55
CA ASN A 138 3.27 -4.08 -13.66
C ASN A 138 1.75 -3.95 -13.51
N ALA A 139 0.98 -4.88 -14.08
CA ALA A 139 -0.47 -4.92 -13.89
C ALA A 139 -0.85 -5.18 -12.44
N MET A 140 -0.05 -6.00 -11.72
CA MET A 140 -0.22 -6.19 -10.27
C MET A 140 0.10 -4.90 -9.50
N TYR A 141 1.20 -4.22 -9.82
CA TYR A 141 1.64 -3.01 -9.14
C TYR A 141 0.69 -1.83 -9.33
N LEU A 142 0.02 -1.73 -10.46
CA LEU A 142 -1.02 -0.72 -10.69
C LEU A 142 -2.24 -0.88 -9.79
N SER A 143 -2.45 -2.05 -9.18
CA SER A 143 -3.52 -2.25 -8.19
C SER A 143 -3.40 -1.31 -7.01
N ASP A 144 -2.17 -0.91 -6.67
CA ASP A 144 -1.83 -0.18 -5.46
C ASP A 144 -1.74 1.35 -5.69
N ILE A 145 -2.05 1.83 -6.91
CA ILE A 145 -1.81 3.24 -7.28
C ILE A 145 -2.47 4.25 -6.32
N TYR A 146 -3.60 3.89 -5.71
CA TYR A 146 -4.31 4.78 -4.78
C TYR A 146 -3.87 4.61 -3.32
N THR A 147 -3.31 3.46 -2.96
CA THR A 147 -2.86 3.19 -1.58
C THR A 147 -1.44 3.66 -1.33
N VAL A 148 -0.53 3.44 -2.28
CA VAL A 148 0.89 3.83 -2.12
C VAL A 148 1.09 5.33 -1.97
N THR A 149 0.17 6.16 -2.43
CA THR A 149 0.27 7.62 -2.26
C THR A 149 0.12 8.03 -0.81
N GLY A 150 -0.83 7.43 -0.08
CA GLY A 150 -1.00 7.64 1.36
C GLY A 150 0.20 7.14 2.16
N ASP A 151 0.73 5.96 1.82
CA ASP A 151 1.94 5.40 2.44
C ASP A 151 3.17 6.31 2.23
N LEU A 152 3.38 6.81 1.01
CA LEU A 152 4.45 7.75 0.70
C LEU A 152 4.32 9.07 1.44
N ALA A 153 3.09 9.58 1.57
CA ALA A 153 2.81 10.79 2.33
C ALA A 153 2.92 10.56 3.84
N GLY A 154 2.78 9.32 4.32
CA GLY A 154 2.83 8.96 5.73
C GLY A 154 1.58 9.37 6.52
N ILE A 155 0.43 9.45 5.87
CA ILE A 155 -0.85 9.86 6.45
C ILE A 155 -1.69 8.65 6.85
N PRO A 156 -2.62 8.76 7.81
CA PRO A 156 -3.54 7.71 8.16
C PRO A 156 -4.53 7.42 7.02
N CYS A 157 -4.67 6.13 6.71
CA CYS A 157 -5.53 5.63 5.65
C CYS A 157 -6.31 4.41 6.15
N MET A 158 -7.57 4.27 5.74
CA MET A 158 -8.35 3.06 6.00
C MET A 158 -9.27 2.76 4.83
N SER A 159 -9.72 1.52 4.74
CA SER A 159 -10.73 1.07 3.79
C SER A 159 -12.00 0.66 4.53
N VAL A 160 -13.15 1.09 4.01
CA VAL A 160 -14.46 0.67 4.50
C VAL A 160 -15.29 0.07 3.34
N PRO A 161 -16.18 -0.90 3.61
CA PRO A 161 -17.03 -1.47 2.59
C PRO A 161 -17.94 -0.43 1.93
N ALA A 162 -17.90 -0.33 0.60
CA ALA A 162 -18.68 0.64 -0.18
C ALA A 162 -19.69 0.00 -1.14
N GLY A 163 -19.99 -1.27 -0.97
CA GLY A 163 -20.94 -2.02 -1.80
C GLY A 163 -20.29 -3.11 -2.63
N LYS A 164 -20.94 -3.47 -3.73
CA LYS A 164 -20.51 -4.54 -4.64
C LYS A 164 -20.65 -4.11 -6.09
N THR A 165 -19.83 -4.74 -6.97
CA THR A 165 -20.02 -4.64 -8.43
C THR A 165 -21.29 -5.35 -8.88
N ALA A 166 -21.66 -5.23 -10.15
CA ALA A 166 -22.78 -5.97 -10.74
C ALA A 166 -22.59 -7.49 -10.63
N GLU A 167 -21.35 -7.96 -10.64
CA GLU A 167 -20.97 -9.38 -10.49
C GLU A 167 -20.91 -9.83 -9.02
N GLY A 168 -21.22 -8.94 -8.06
CA GLY A 168 -21.24 -9.24 -6.64
C GLY A 168 -19.89 -9.13 -5.91
N LEU A 169 -18.82 -8.66 -6.58
CA LEU A 169 -17.51 -8.48 -5.96
C LEU A 169 -17.48 -7.26 -5.03
N PRO A 170 -16.84 -7.32 -3.86
CA PRO A 170 -16.80 -6.22 -2.91
C PRO A 170 -15.99 -5.04 -3.46
N VAL A 171 -16.43 -3.83 -3.11
CA VAL A 171 -15.76 -2.56 -3.43
C VAL A 171 -15.47 -1.83 -2.12
N GLY A 172 -14.26 -1.31 -1.98
CA GLY A 172 -13.83 -0.49 -0.84
C GLY A 172 -13.84 1.00 -1.15
N LEU A 173 -14.24 1.80 -0.16
CA LEU A 173 -13.98 3.23 -0.11
C LEU A 173 -12.74 3.45 0.75
N GLN A 174 -11.73 4.12 0.21
CA GLN A 174 -10.60 4.60 0.98
C GLN A 174 -10.96 5.91 1.66
N VAL A 175 -10.63 6.03 2.94
CA VAL A 175 -10.74 7.25 3.74
C VAL A 175 -9.35 7.61 4.23
N LEU A 176 -8.91 8.84 3.95
CA LEU A 176 -7.62 9.37 4.36
C LEU A 176 -7.84 10.63 5.21
N ALA A 177 -6.99 10.84 6.20
CA ALA A 177 -6.99 12.05 7.01
C ALA A 177 -5.57 12.62 7.12
N ASN A 178 -5.46 13.86 7.60
CA ASN A 178 -4.17 14.49 7.83
C ASN A 178 -3.37 13.78 8.93
N HIS A 179 -2.07 14.02 9.00
CA HIS A 179 -1.20 13.46 10.03
C HIS A 179 -1.80 13.61 11.43
N PHE A 180 -1.80 12.52 12.20
CA PHE A 180 -2.31 12.43 13.57
C PHE A 180 -3.80 12.79 13.73
N ASN A 181 -4.58 12.74 12.65
CA ASN A 181 -6.02 13.00 12.66
C ASN A 181 -6.85 11.74 12.40
N GLU A 182 -6.45 10.62 12.98
CA GLU A 182 -7.16 9.34 12.91
C GLU A 182 -8.60 9.46 13.42
N THR A 183 -8.84 10.38 14.37
CA THR A 183 -10.19 10.64 14.90
C THR A 183 -11.15 11.06 13.79
N THR A 184 -10.75 11.97 12.90
CA THR A 184 -11.59 12.38 11.76
C THR A 184 -11.80 11.22 10.79
N MET A 185 -10.75 10.45 10.49
CA MET A 185 -10.83 9.25 9.64
C MET A 185 -11.86 8.25 10.18
N PHE A 186 -11.78 7.90 11.47
CA PHE A 186 -12.72 6.98 12.11
C PHE A 186 -14.15 7.52 12.16
N ARG A 187 -14.33 8.82 12.40
CA ARG A 187 -15.68 9.44 12.41
C ARG A 187 -16.34 9.36 11.04
N VAL A 188 -15.61 9.64 9.96
CA VAL A 188 -16.13 9.54 8.59
C VAL A 188 -16.45 8.09 8.26
N ALA A 189 -15.56 7.17 8.59
CA ALA A 189 -15.73 5.75 8.35
C ALA A 189 -16.94 5.17 9.13
N ASP A 190 -17.05 5.46 10.41
CA ASP A 190 -18.17 5.00 11.28
C ASP A 190 -19.52 5.55 10.79
N ALA A 191 -19.58 6.84 10.45
CA ALA A 191 -20.81 7.44 9.90
C ALA A 191 -21.18 6.79 8.56
N PHE A 192 -20.19 6.47 7.73
CA PHE A 192 -20.41 5.80 6.47
C PHE A 192 -20.88 4.35 6.63
N GLU A 193 -20.36 3.59 7.59
CA GLU A 193 -20.73 2.18 7.81
C GLU A 193 -22.09 1.98 8.48
N ARG A 194 -22.49 2.88 9.38
CA ARG A 194 -23.78 2.76 10.14
C ARG A 194 -24.99 2.77 9.24
N GLU A 195 -24.93 3.44 8.11
CA GLU A 195 -25.98 3.43 7.11
C GLU A 195 -25.64 2.50 5.94
N PRO A 196 -26.19 1.30 5.83
CA PRO A 196 -25.83 0.38 4.75
C PRO A 196 -26.25 0.94 3.39
N LEU A 197 -25.28 1.03 2.47
CA LEU A 197 -25.52 1.37 1.06
C LEU A 197 -26.33 0.30 0.32
N LEU A 198 -26.22 -0.94 0.79
CA LEU A 198 -26.94 -2.12 0.29
C LEU A 198 -27.11 -3.10 1.45
N SER A 199 -28.29 -3.73 1.53
CA SER A 199 -28.57 -4.78 2.51
C SER A 199 -27.57 -5.95 2.35
N GLY A 200 -26.70 -6.13 3.32
CA GLY A 200 -25.84 -7.30 3.43
C GLY A 200 -24.39 -6.95 3.81
N ARG A 201 -24.07 -7.10 5.09
CA ARG A 201 -22.66 -7.27 5.50
C ARG A 201 -22.13 -8.50 4.75
N THR A 202 -21.04 -8.33 3.99
CA THR A 202 -20.33 -9.48 3.43
C THR A 202 -19.46 -10.06 4.54
N GLU A 203 -19.95 -11.11 5.21
CA GLU A 203 -19.06 -11.95 6.01
C GLU A 203 -18.10 -12.64 5.06
N VAL A 204 -16.83 -12.27 5.11
CA VAL A 204 -15.75 -13.03 4.47
C VAL A 204 -15.47 -14.22 5.38
N ARG A 205 -16.02 -15.38 5.07
CA ARG A 205 -15.59 -16.64 5.68
C ARG A 205 -14.27 -17.02 5.01
N LEU A 206 -13.19 -16.96 5.77
CA LEU A 206 -11.95 -17.61 5.39
C LEU A 206 -12.22 -19.12 5.40
N ALA A 207 -12.06 -19.77 4.24
CA ALA A 207 -12.04 -21.23 4.18
C ALA A 207 -10.84 -21.70 4.97
N GLY A 208 -11.07 -22.55 5.99
CA GLY A 208 -10.04 -23.19 6.80
C GLY A 208 -9.26 -24.26 6.02
#